data_9dc58507dbf172e2560f0be237524e63
#
_entry.id   9dc58507dbf172e2560f0be237524e63
#
_cell.length_a   1.000
_cell.length_b   1.000
_cell.length_c   1.000
_cell.angle_alpha   90.00
_cell.angle_beta   90.00
_cell.angle_gamma   90.00
#
_symmetry.space_group_name_H-M   'P 1'
#
loop_
_entity.id
_entity.type
_entity.pdbx_description
1 polymer ?
#
loop_
_entity_poly.entity_id
_entity_poly.type
_entity_poly.pdbx_seq_one_letter_code
_entity_poly.pdbx_strand_id
1 'polypeptide(L)'
;MGRLVHDENGVGRFAGSTTGVHFVLSVEKECQKTLNLPCGFPESCFRLFLIPPSPTIPKVVAENSSEYQNWISECLHYPLAYYHEQTDLFMKNWQDFCPVLIRSEVLADIDHMIGLLADLGCSQKPNSATALTVLMIHCINDLQKNQMEPEYPLSPVRQRHLFLASGLIDEVAAKGDMRSLQALVLFGFYSQLSGDCLAMIRINGLMVSISQSLGLHRHARRFKMKTGEIELRKRVWWYVYVFDRYVIIQNISVAKSGI
;
A
#
# COMPACT_ATOMS: atom_id res chain seq x y z
N MET A 1 25.95 -0.53 15.80
CA MET A 1 26.56 -0.87 14.51
C MET A 1 25.65 -1.86 13.79
N GLY A 2 25.40 -1.68 12.49
CA GLY A 2 24.56 -2.60 11.71
C GLY A 2 25.28 -3.93 11.42
N ARG A 3 24.53 -4.93 11.00
CA ARG A 3 25.02 -6.28 10.65
C ARG A 3 24.59 -6.65 9.23
N LEU A 4 25.41 -7.39 8.52
CA LEU A 4 25.05 -8.00 7.24
C LEU A 4 24.42 -9.37 7.52
N VAL A 5 23.22 -9.60 6.99
CA VAL A 5 22.48 -10.86 7.06
C VAL A 5 22.38 -11.43 5.64
N HIS A 6 22.70 -12.69 5.45
CA HIS A 6 22.67 -13.34 4.14
C HIS A 6 21.41 -14.18 4.00
N ASP A 7 20.79 -14.14 2.82
CA ASP A 7 19.63 -14.98 2.48
C ASP A 7 20.08 -16.39 2.03
N GLU A 8 19.11 -17.26 1.78
CA GLU A 8 19.36 -18.64 1.31
C GLU A 8 20.14 -18.69 -0.03
N ASN A 9 20.12 -17.59 -0.78
CA ASN A 9 20.88 -17.42 -2.03
C ASN A 9 22.23 -16.71 -1.83
N GLY A 10 22.63 -16.46 -0.58
CA GLY A 10 23.86 -15.78 -0.24
C GLY A 10 23.87 -14.27 -0.46
N VAL A 11 22.70 -13.66 -0.77
CA VAL A 11 22.61 -12.21 -0.96
C VAL A 11 22.66 -11.51 0.39
N GLY A 12 23.69 -10.69 0.60
CA GLY A 12 23.87 -9.91 1.84
C GLY A 12 22.90 -8.72 1.91
N ARG A 13 22.13 -8.63 3.00
CA ARG A 13 21.29 -7.50 3.31
C ARG A 13 21.74 -6.81 4.59
N PHE A 14 21.83 -5.49 4.54
CA PHE A 14 22.30 -4.71 5.68
C PHE A 14 21.14 -4.42 6.66
N ALA A 15 21.26 -4.91 7.88
CA ALA A 15 20.41 -4.54 9.00
C ALA A 15 21.08 -3.41 9.79
N GLY A 16 20.59 -2.18 9.60
CA GLY A 16 21.09 -0.98 10.28
C GLY A 16 20.68 -0.91 11.75
N SER A 17 21.30 -0.05 12.51
CA SER A 17 21.00 0.16 13.94
C SER A 17 19.58 0.67 14.22
N THR A 18 18.90 1.18 13.22
CA THR A 18 17.50 1.67 13.29
C THR A 18 16.48 0.66 12.83
N THR A 19 16.89 -0.52 12.37
CA THR A 19 15.99 -1.58 11.94
C THR A 19 15.49 -2.40 13.13
N GLY A 20 14.24 -2.89 13.05
CA GLY A 20 13.68 -3.79 14.06
C GLY A 20 14.55 -5.03 14.30
N VAL A 21 15.21 -5.55 13.26
CA VAL A 21 16.18 -6.67 13.35
C VAL A 21 17.35 -6.33 14.28
N HIS A 22 17.91 -5.13 14.17
CA HIS A 22 19.01 -4.73 15.07
C HIS A 22 18.56 -4.67 16.52
N PHE A 23 17.34 -4.21 16.77
CA PHE A 23 16.76 -4.20 18.12
C PHE A 23 16.60 -5.62 18.67
N VAL A 24 16.02 -6.54 17.88
CA VAL A 24 15.86 -7.96 18.26
C VAL A 24 17.20 -8.61 18.58
N LEU A 25 18.20 -8.43 17.72
CA LEU A 25 19.57 -8.94 17.96
C LEU A 25 20.24 -8.33 19.18
N SER A 26 19.96 -7.07 19.49
CA SER A 26 20.50 -6.41 20.67
C SER A 26 19.87 -6.95 21.95
N VAL A 27 18.54 -7.18 21.93
CA VAL A 27 17.81 -7.81 23.04
C VAL A 27 18.28 -9.24 23.25
N GLU A 28 18.44 -10.03 22.17
CA GLU A 28 18.98 -11.38 22.24
C GLU A 28 20.34 -11.43 22.93
N LYS A 29 21.24 -10.57 22.47
CA LYS A 29 22.60 -10.48 23.05
C LYS A 29 22.57 -10.10 24.55
N GLU A 30 21.65 -9.23 24.94
CA GLU A 30 21.52 -8.81 26.33
C GLU A 30 20.86 -9.90 27.18
N CYS A 31 19.86 -10.61 26.65
CA CYS A 31 19.26 -11.78 27.29
C CYS A 31 20.27 -12.92 27.48
N GLN A 32 21.10 -13.21 26.48
CA GLN A 32 22.16 -14.22 26.56
C GLN A 32 23.16 -13.87 27.68
N LYS A 33 23.53 -12.59 27.80
CA LYS A 33 24.47 -12.13 28.84
C LYS A 33 23.88 -12.17 30.24
N THR A 34 22.60 -11.78 30.38
CA THR A 34 21.98 -11.57 31.70
C THR A 34 21.36 -12.83 32.26
N LEU A 35 20.78 -13.67 31.39
CA LEU A 35 20.02 -14.86 31.77
C LEU A 35 20.78 -16.17 31.56
N ASN A 36 21.93 -16.09 30.90
CA ASN A 36 22.75 -17.27 30.52
C ASN A 36 21.96 -18.38 29.81
N LEU A 37 20.84 -17.99 29.15
CA LEU A 37 19.98 -18.87 28.39
C LEU A 37 20.41 -18.87 26.92
N PRO A 38 20.44 -20.02 26.23
CA PRO A 38 20.59 -20.07 24.79
C PRO A 38 19.30 -19.52 24.15
N CYS A 39 19.18 -18.21 24.12
CA CYS A 39 18.13 -17.52 23.38
C CYS A 39 18.58 -17.42 21.94
N GLY A 40 18.21 -18.36 21.10
CA GLY A 40 18.24 -18.19 19.66
C GLY A 40 16.90 -17.65 19.22
N PHE A 41 16.80 -16.40 18.81
CA PHE A 41 15.66 -16.02 17.99
C PHE A 41 15.77 -16.87 16.70
N PRO A 42 14.71 -17.60 16.31
CA PRO A 42 14.77 -18.47 15.17
C PRO A 42 15.19 -17.67 13.92
N GLU A 43 16.01 -18.28 13.07
CA GLU A 43 16.42 -17.66 11.80
C GLU A 43 15.22 -17.25 10.92
N SER A 44 14.04 -17.83 11.18
CA SER A 44 12.77 -17.40 10.62
C SER A 44 12.47 -15.90 10.85
N CYS A 45 13.01 -15.28 11.91
CA CYS A 45 12.93 -13.84 12.11
C CYS A 45 13.61 -13.04 10.99
N PHE A 46 14.58 -13.65 10.33
CA PHE A 46 15.30 -13.06 9.21
C PHE A 46 14.64 -13.41 7.87
N ARG A 47 13.79 -14.44 7.80
CA ARG A 47 13.14 -14.86 6.56
C ARG A 47 12.32 -13.76 5.90
N LEU A 48 11.71 -12.86 6.66
CA LEU A 48 11.00 -11.69 6.09
C LEU A 48 11.91 -10.73 5.34
N PHE A 49 13.19 -10.64 5.71
CA PHE A 49 14.20 -9.92 4.94
C PHE A 49 14.78 -10.78 3.81
N LEU A 50 14.57 -12.09 3.88
CA LEU A 50 15.17 -13.09 3.03
C LEU A 50 14.17 -13.67 2.03
N ILE A 51 12.87 -13.38 2.17
CA ILE A 51 11.86 -13.83 1.22
C ILE A 51 12.24 -13.25 -0.15
N PRO A 52 12.47 -14.10 -1.15
CA PRO A 52 12.65 -13.62 -2.51
C PRO A 52 11.45 -12.76 -2.89
N PRO A 53 11.62 -11.70 -3.68
CA PRO A 53 10.49 -10.95 -4.16
C PRO A 53 9.49 -11.96 -4.71
N SER A 54 8.23 -11.85 -4.25
CA SER A 54 7.11 -12.65 -4.79
C SER A 54 7.31 -12.79 -6.29
N PRO A 55 7.05 -13.98 -6.88
CA PRO A 55 7.32 -14.22 -8.29
C PRO A 55 6.84 -13.00 -9.05
N THR A 56 7.77 -12.34 -9.64
CA THR A 56 7.73 -11.03 -10.27
C THR A 56 6.29 -10.70 -10.69
N ILE A 57 5.63 -9.79 -9.96
CA ILE A 57 4.49 -9.11 -10.54
C ILE A 57 5.03 -8.64 -11.88
N PRO A 58 4.50 -9.12 -13.00
CA PRO A 58 5.14 -8.85 -14.28
C PRO A 58 5.30 -7.34 -14.37
N LYS A 59 6.53 -6.87 -14.59
CA LYS A 59 6.76 -5.52 -15.05
C LYS A 59 6.05 -5.45 -16.39
N VAL A 60 4.80 -5.13 -16.40
CA VAL A 60 4.14 -4.69 -17.62
C VAL A 60 2.74 -4.22 -17.25
N VAL A 61 2.61 -2.94 -17.16
CA VAL A 61 1.60 -2.38 -18.03
C VAL A 61 2.36 -1.43 -18.94
N ALA A 62 2.92 -1.97 -20.01
CA ALA A 62 3.22 -1.14 -21.16
C ALA A 62 1.91 -0.40 -21.50
N GLU A 63 2.00 0.89 -21.79
CA GLU A 63 0.88 1.80 -22.04
C GLU A 63 -0.15 1.29 -23.07
N ASN A 64 0.16 0.20 -23.77
CA ASN A 64 -0.64 -0.48 -24.77
C ASN A 64 -0.96 -1.94 -24.41
N SER A 65 -0.92 -2.34 -23.13
CA SER A 65 -1.33 -3.70 -22.80
C SER A 65 -2.82 -3.88 -23.09
N SER A 66 -3.15 -4.98 -23.76
CA SER A 66 -4.55 -5.36 -24.03
C SER A 66 -5.39 -5.43 -22.75
N GLU A 67 -4.75 -5.74 -21.61
CA GLU A 67 -5.40 -5.84 -20.32
C GLU A 67 -5.82 -4.48 -19.74
N TYR A 68 -5.00 -3.44 -19.94
CA TYR A 68 -5.36 -2.08 -19.53
C TYR A 68 -6.53 -1.55 -20.37
N GLN A 69 -6.52 -1.81 -21.69
CA GLN A 69 -7.63 -1.44 -22.58
C GLN A 69 -8.91 -2.21 -22.24
N ASN A 70 -8.80 -3.49 -21.89
CA ASN A 70 -9.94 -4.28 -21.43
C ASN A 70 -10.51 -3.74 -20.12
N TRP A 71 -9.65 -3.34 -19.17
CA TRP A 71 -10.11 -2.71 -17.93
C TRP A 71 -10.83 -1.38 -18.18
N ILE A 72 -10.31 -0.54 -19.09
CA ILE A 72 -11.00 0.69 -19.50
C ILE A 72 -12.39 0.36 -20.03
N SER A 73 -12.50 -0.63 -20.93
CA SER A 73 -13.78 -1.07 -21.48
C SER A 73 -14.73 -1.57 -20.39
N GLU A 74 -14.23 -2.28 -19.39
CA GLU A 74 -15.02 -2.72 -18.23
C GLU A 74 -15.46 -1.57 -17.36
N CYS A 75 -14.62 -0.56 -17.15
CA CYS A 75 -15.01 0.65 -16.43
C CYS A 75 -16.23 1.33 -17.06
N LEU A 76 -16.35 1.29 -18.39
CA LEU A 76 -17.50 1.85 -19.12
C LEU A 76 -18.75 0.97 -19.01
N HIS A 77 -18.62 -0.31 -18.64
CA HIS A 77 -19.77 -1.23 -18.50
C HIS A 77 -20.59 -0.95 -17.23
N TYR A 78 -19.96 -0.36 -16.20
CA TYR A 78 -20.66 -0.04 -14.98
C TYR A 78 -21.17 1.41 -15.01
N PRO A 79 -22.42 1.64 -14.56
CA PRO A 79 -22.93 3.01 -14.47
C PRO A 79 -22.13 3.79 -13.42
N LEU A 80 -22.03 5.11 -13.60
CA LEU A 80 -21.33 6.01 -12.66
C LEU A 80 -21.80 5.83 -11.22
N ALA A 81 -23.10 5.58 -11.03
CA ALA A 81 -23.70 5.32 -9.73
C ALA A 81 -23.06 4.14 -8.99
N TYR A 82 -22.60 3.12 -9.71
CA TYR A 82 -21.88 1.98 -9.11
C TYR A 82 -20.59 2.40 -8.43
N TYR A 83 -19.80 3.26 -9.09
CA TYR A 83 -18.54 3.75 -8.51
C TYR A 83 -18.76 4.62 -7.29
N HIS A 84 -19.84 5.43 -7.31
CA HIS A 84 -20.25 6.22 -6.15
C HIS A 84 -20.64 5.32 -4.99
N GLU A 85 -21.44 4.28 -5.25
CA GLU A 85 -21.84 3.29 -4.24
C GLU A 85 -20.62 2.56 -3.63
N GLN A 86 -19.67 2.13 -4.45
CA GLN A 86 -18.44 1.49 -3.97
C GLN A 86 -17.61 2.46 -3.10
N THR A 87 -17.53 3.73 -3.51
CA THR A 87 -16.84 4.75 -2.72
C THR A 87 -17.55 5.00 -1.40
N ASP A 88 -18.87 5.09 -1.40
CA ASP A 88 -19.67 5.28 -0.18
C ASP A 88 -19.57 4.10 0.77
N LEU A 89 -19.54 2.89 0.24
CA LEU A 89 -19.33 1.67 1.03
C LEU A 89 -17.94 1.68 1.70
N PHE A 90 -16.89 2.05 0.96
CA PHE A 90 -15.56 2.22 1.52
C PHE A 90 -15.53 3.29 2.61
N MET A 91 -16.10 4.46 2.36
CA MET A 91 -16.15 5.55 3.34
C MET A 91 -16.90 5.14 4.62
N LYS A 92 -18.01 4.44 4.47
CA LYS A 92 -18.82 3.96 5.61
C LYS A 92 -18.05 2.96 6.50
N ASN A 93 -17.30 2.04 5.88
CA ASN A 93 -16.71 0.92 6.60
C ASN A 93 -15.26 1.18 7.04
N TRP A 94 -14.51 2.01 6.30
CA TRP A 94 -13.06 2.11 6.45
C TRP A 94 -12.53 3.52 6.70
N GLN A 95 -13.36 4.57 6.58
CA GLN A 95 -12.93 5.95 6.76
C GLN A 95 -12.29 6.21 8.14
N ASP A 96 -12.76 5.53 9.19
CA ASP A 96 -12.23 5.70 10.54
C ASP A 96 -10.84 5.07 10.70
N PHE A 97 -10.55 4.01 9.94
CA PHE A 97 -9.26 3.31 9.97
C PHE A 97 -8.26 3.89 8.96
N CYS A 98 -8.75 4.38 7.83
CA CYS A 98 -7.94 4.94 6.75
C CYS A 98 -8.49 6.30 6.31
N PRO A 99 -8.35 7.36 7.15
CA PRO A 99 -8.99 8.67 6.94
C PRO A 99 -8.23 9.55 5.95
N VAL A 100 -7.70 8.98 4.89
CA VAL A 100 -6.82 9.68 3.94
C VAL A 100 -7.54 10.25 2.73
N LEU A 101 -8.79 9.91 2.53
CA LEU A 101 -9.60 10.38 1.42
C LEU A 101 -10.61 11.44 1.85
N ILE A 102 -10.97 12.31 0.90
CA ILE A 102 -12.10 13.24 1.00
C ILE A 102 -13.14 12.79 -0.02
N ARG A 103 -14.32 12.37 0.44
CA ARG A 103 -15.39 11.80 -0.39
C ARG A 103 -15.70 12.64 -1.64
N SER A 104 -15.90 13.95 -1.48
CA SER A 104 -16.24 14.84 -2.59
C SER A 104 -15.12 14.93 -3.65
N GLU A 105 -13.86 14.86 -3.24
CA GLU A 105 -12.71 14.89 -4.16
C GLU A 105 -12.61 13.58 -4.94
N VAL A 106 -12.78 12.44 -4.25
CA VAL A 106 -12.74 11.11 -4.90
C VAL A 106 -13.85 10.98 -5.92
N LEU A 107 -15.09 11.39 -5.58
CA LEU A 107 -16.20 11.34 -6.51
C LEU A 107 -15.97 12.24 -7.74
N ALA A 108 -15.50 13.48 -7.54
CA ALA A 108 -15.18 14.38 -8.64
C ALA A 108 -14.07 13.81 -9.56
N ASP A 109 -13.07 13.13 -8.98
CA ASP A 109 -12.02 12.48 -9.76
C ASP A 109 -12.53 11.28 -10.56
N ILE A 110 -13.44 10.51 -10.00
CA ILE A 110 -14.11 9.40 -10.68
C ILE A 110 -14.99 9.92 -11.81
N ASP A 111 -15.82 10.94 -11.56
CA ASP A 111 -16.68 11.56 -12.56
C ASP A 111 -15.86 12.05 -13.76
N HIS A 112 -14.75 12.73 -13.47
CA HIS A 112 -13.84 13.20 -14.51
C HIS A 112 -13.18 12.03 -15.27
N MET A 113 -12.74 10.98 -14.57
CA MET A 113 -12.14 9.80 -15.19
C MET A 113 -13.12 9.09 -16.11
N ILE A 114 -14.34 8.81 -15.65
CA ILE A 114 -15.38 8.14 -16.45
C ILE A 114 -15.78 9.01 -17.63
N GLY A 115 -15.89 10.33 -17.44
CA GLY A 115 -16.17 11.27 -18.52
C GLY A 115 -15.10 11.24 -19.64
N LEU A 116 -13.81 11.19 -19.27
CA LEU A 116 -12.71 11.05 -20.23
C LEU A 116 -12.76 9.72 -20.98
N LEU A 117 -13.08 8.62 -20.29
CA LEU A 117 -13.19 7.29 -20.90
C LEU A 117 -14.39 7.17 -21.86
N ALA A 118 -15.49 7.89 -21.58
CA ALA A 118 -16.67 7.90 -22.42
C ALA A 118 -16.50 8.75 -23.69
N ASP A 119 -15.58 9.69 -23.70
CA ASP A 119 -15.27 10.53 -24.86
C ASP A 119 -14.34 9.78 -25.83
N LEU A 120 -14.92 9.09 -26.79
CA LEU A 120 -14.24 8.26 -27.81
C LEU A 120 -13.21 9.03 -28.67
N GLY A 121 -13.20 10.35 -28.63
CA GLY A 121 -12.23 11.20 -29.31
C GLY A 121 -11.06 11.69 -28.43
N CYS A 122 -11.12 11.45 -27.14
CA CYS A 122 -10.13 11.95 -26.19
C CYS A 122 -8.90 11.01 -26.13
N SER A 123 -7.76 11.52 -26.60
CA SER A 123 -6.47 10.83 -26.46
C SER A 123 -5.87 10.97 -25.06
N GLN A 124 -6.57 11.59 -24.11
CA GLN A 124 -6.06 11.80 -22.76
C GLN A 124 -6.17 10.53 -21.92
N LYS A 125 -5.03 10.09 -21.42
CA LYS A 125 -4.95 8.97 -20.48
C LYS A 125 -5.56 9.38 -19.13
N PRO A 126 -6.40 8.53 -18.51
CA PRO A 126 -6.90 8.80 -17.17
C PRO A 126 -5.77 8.91 -16.16
N ASN A 127 -5.98 9.69 -15.10
CA ASN A 127 -4.98 9.84 -14.06
C ASN A 127 -4.71 8.50 -13.36
N SER A 128 -3.48 8.01 -13.43
CA SER A 128 -3.04 6.74 -12.84
C SER A 128 -3.32 6.65 -11.32
N ALA A 129 -3.21 7.76 -10.59
CA ALA A 129 -3.54 7.77 -9.16
C ALA A 129 -5.05 7.58 -8.92
N THR A 130 -5.92 8.18 -9.75
CA THR A 130 -7.37 7.96 -9.67
C THR A 130 -7.71 6.52 -10.04
N ALA A 131 -7.13 5.99 -11.10
CA ALA A 131 -7.32 4.60 -11.50
C ALA A 131 -6.90 3.62 -10.38
N LEU A 132 -5.74 3.83 -9.78
CA LEU A 132 -5.27 3.03 -8.66
C LEU A 132 -6.21 3.13 -7.45
N THR A 133 -6.71 4.34 -7.14
CA THR A 133 -7.66 4.56 -6.05
C THR A 133 -8.95 3.75 -6.26
N VAL A 134 -9.53 3.79 -7.46
CA VAL A 134 -10.74 3.03 -7.81
C VAL A 134 -10.51 1.52 -7.68
N LEU A 135 -9.41 1.01 -8.26
CA LEU A 135 -9.07 -0.40 -8.17
C LEU A 135 -8.92 -0.86 -6.72
N MET A 136 -8.28 -0.05 -5.87
CA MET A 136 -8.07 -0.40 -4.46
C MET A 136 -9.36 -0.34 -3.66
N ILE A 137 -10.23 0.64 -3.87
CA ILE A 137 -11.55 0.69 -3.24
C ILE A 137 -12.34 -0.60 -3.54
N HIS A 138 -12.35 -1.03 -4.81
CA HIS A 138 -13.01 -2.27 -5.20
C HIS A 138 -12.38 -3.50 -4.53
N CYS A 139 -11.05 -3.61 -4.53
CA CYS A 139 -10.34 -4.72 -3.90
C CYS A 139 -10.60 -4.81 -2.39
N ILE A 140 -10.65 -3.67 -1.69
CA ILE A 140 -10.89 -3.61 -0.25
C ILE A 140 -12.33 -4.01 0.06
N ASN A 141 -13.32 -3.49 -0.69
CA ASN A 141 -14.71 -3.85 -0.52
C ASN A 141 -14.99 -5.33 -0.84
N ASP A 142 -14.36 -5.87 -1.89
CA ASP A 142 -14.48 -7.29 -2.25
C ASP A 142 -13.82 -8.19 -1.20
N LEU A 143 -12.67 -7.79 -0.65
CA LEU A 143 -12.02 -8.52 0.43
C LEU A 143 -12.91 -8.61 1.67
N GLN A 144 -13.59 -7.53 2.03
CA GLN A 144 -14.53 -7.51 3.16
C GLN A 144 -15.71 -8.48 2.94
N LYS A 145 -16.28 -8.51 1.74
CA LYS A 145 -17.37 -9.45 1.41
C LYS A 145 -16.90 -10.90 1.57
N ASN A 146 -15.71 -11.23 1.11
CA ASN A 146 -15.18 -12.58 1.16
C ASN A 146 -14.77 -13.03 2.58
N GLN A 147 -14.42 -12.11 3.47
CA GLN A 147 -14.16 -12.43 4.88
C GLN A 147 -15.44 -12.85 5.63
N MET A 148 -16.59 -12.37 5.17
CA MET A 148 -17.89 -12.80 5.69
C MET A 148 -18.30 -14.21 5.20
N GLU A 149 -17.71 -14.68 4.09
CA GLU A 149 -17.98 -15.97 3.47
C GLU A 149 -16.64 -16.70 3.16
N PRO A 150 -16.04 -17.41 4.14
CA PRO A 150 -14.68 -17.98 4.02
C PRO A 150 -14.50 -19.03 2.92
N GLU A 151 -15.59 -19.60 2.39
CA GLU A 151 -15.56 -20.63 1.34
C GLU A 151 -15.30 -20.09 -0.07
N TYR A 152 -15.25 -18.75 -0.25
CA TYR A 152 -15.01 -18.19 -1.58
C TYR A 152 -13.52 -18.03 -1.87
N PRO A 153 -13.01 -18.67 -2.93
CA PRO A 153 -11.66 -18.42 -3.42
C PRO A 153 -11.52 -16.96 -3.84
N LEU A 154 -10.27 -16.47 -3.91
CA LEU A 154 -9.96 -15.13 -4.44
C LEU A 154 -10.80 -14.85 -5.69
N SER A 155 -11.66 -13.84 -5.63
CA SER A 155 -12.48 -13.43 -6.76
C SER A 155 -11.58 -13.17 -7.98
N PRO A 156 -11.86 -13.77 -9.16
CA PRO A 156 -11.09 -13.50 -10.38
C PRO A 156 -11.02 -12.02 -10.73
N VAL A 157 -12.07 -11.27 -10.40
CA VAL A 157 -12.14 -9.82 -10.58
C VAL A 157 -11.13 -9.12 -9.69
N ARG A 158 -11.02 -9.51 -8.41
CA ARG A 158 -10.03 -8.94 -7.50
C ARG A 158 -8.60 -9.25 -7.94
N GLN A 159 -8.31 -10.48 -8.40
CA GLN A 159 -6.99 -10.84 -8.91
C GLN A 159 -6.58 -9.94 -10.08
N ARG A 160 -7.49 -9.71 -11.01
CA ARG A 160 -7.28 -8.83 -12.16
C ARG A 160 -7.07 -7.37 -11.74
N HIS A 161 -7.90 -6.86 -10.82
CA HIS A 161 -7.74 -5.51 -10.30
C HIS A 161 -6.39 -5.33 -9.59
N LEU A 162 -5.93 -6.32 -8.81
CA LEU A 162 -4.61 -6.29 -8.18
C LEU A 162 -3.47 -6.32 -9.20
N PHE A 163 -3.60 -7.11 -10.25
CA PHE A 163 -2.62 -7.14 -11.33
C PHE A 163 -2.48 -5.76 -11.98
N LEU A 164 -3.59 -5.15 -12.37
CA LEU A 164 -3.62 -3.80 -12.96
C LEU A 164 -3.10 -2.74 -11.99
N ALA A 165 -3.53 -2.78 -10.74
CA ALA A 165 -3.08 -1.87 -9.68
C ALA A 165 -1.56 -1.95 -9.48
N SER A 166 -1.01 -3.15 -9.47
CA SER A 166 0.43 -3.37 -9.34
C SER A 166 1.22 -2.76 -10.48
N GLY A 167 0.67 -2.79 -11.69
CA GLY A 167 1.28 -2.17 -12.88
C GLY A 167 1.30 -0.64 -12.83
N LEU A 168 0.40 -0.02 -12.06
CA LEU A 168 0.32 1.44 -11.92
C LEU A 168 1.24 2.02 -10.84
N ILE A 169 1.79 1.18 -9.95
CA ILE A 169 2.55 1.65 -8.78
C ILE A 169 3.72 2.53 -9.17
N ASP A 170 4.52 2.12 -10.14
CA ASP A 170 5.74 2.85 -10.54
C ASP A 170 5.39 4.22 -11.14
N GLU A 171 4.35 4.29 -11.97
CA GLU A 171 3.87 5.56 -12.56
C GLU A 171 3.32 6.50 -11.48
N VAL A 172 2.50 5.97 -10.57
CA VAL A 172 1.94 6.71 -9.45
C VAL A 172 3.05 7.21 -8.51
N ALA A 173 4.02 6.37 -8.20
CA ALA A 173 5.15 6.73 -7.34
C ALA A 173 6.04 7.79 -8.00
N ALA A 174 6.28 7.71 -9.31
CA ALA A 174 7.08 8.69 -10.04
C ALA A 174 6.45 10.10 -10.02
N LYS A 175 5.12 10.18 -10.05
CA LYS A 175 4.39 11.45 -9.95
C LYS A 175 4.53 12.08 -8.57
N GLY A 176 4.45 11.29 -7.50
CA GLY A 176 4.76 11.65 -6.12
C GLY A 176 3.96 12.82 -5.53
N ASP A 177 2.76 13.10 -6.04
CA ASP A 177 1.86 14.13 -5.51
C ASP A 177 0.97 13.58 -4.37
N MET A 178 0.10 14.42 -3.80
CA MET A 178 -0.77 14.03 -2.69
C MET A 178 -1.74 12.91 -3.10
N ARG A 179 -2.29 12.93 -4.31
CA ARG A 179 -3.20 11.91 -4.83
C ARG A 179 -2.48 10.58 -5.03
N SER A 180 -1.25 10.64 -5.54
CA SER A 180 -0.35 9.49 -5.65
C SER A 180 -0.12 8.84 -4.28
N LEU A 181 0.18 9.64 -3.27
CA LEU A 181 0.38 9.14 -1.90
C LEU A 181 -0.89 8.50 -1.34
N GLN A 182 -2.06 9.14 -1.52
CA GLN A 182 -3.35 8.58 -1.08
C GLN A 182 -3.66 7.23 -1.75
N ALA A 183 -3.42 7.12 -3.05
CA ALA A 183 -3.61 5.86 -3.79
C ALA A 183 -2.66 4.74 -3.29
N LEU A 184 -1.39 5.06 -3.03
CA LEU A 184 -0.43 4.12 -2.46
C LEU A 184 -0.80 3.72 -1.02
N VAL A 185 -1.36 4.65 -0.24
CA VAL A 185 -1.89 4.34 1.10
C VAL A 185 -3.00 3.30 1.02
N LEU A 186 -3.93 3.42 0.07
CA LEU A 186 -4.98 2.41 -0.12
C LEU A 186 -4.40 1.04 -0.52
N PHE A 187 -3.37 1.02 -1.36
CA PHE A 187 -2.68 -0.23 -1.70
C PHE A 187 -2.01 -0.85 -0.46
N GLY A 188 -1.35 -0.03 0.34
CA GLY A 188 -0.76 -0.47 1.62
C GLY A 188 -1.83 -0.99 2.60
N PHE A 189 -2.96 -0.30 2.71
CA PHE A 189 -4.08 -0.72 3.54
C PHE A 189 -4.67 -2.05 3.08
N TYR A 190 -4.88 -2.23 1.76
CA TYR A 190 -5.27 -3.54 1.21
C TYR A 190 -4.27 -4.63 1.57
N SER A 191 -2.96 -4.36 1.39
CA SER A 191 -1.90 -5.33 1.70
C SER A 191 -1.90 -5.71 3.18
N GLN A 192 -2.21 -4.76 4.07
CA GLN A 192 -2.40 -5.01 5.50
C GLN A 192 -3.59 -5.94 5.79
N LEU A 193 -4.74 -5.68 5.16
CA LEU A 193 -5.95 -6.48 5.33
C LEU A 193 -5.80 -7.90 4.76
N SER A 194 -5.06 -8.05 3.67
CA SER A 194 -4.81 -9.34 3.01
C SER A 194 -3.65 -10.12 3.62
N GLY A 195 -2.87 -9.52 4.53
CA GLY A 195 -1.69 -10.14 5.13
C GLY A 195 -0.47 -10.24 4.20
N ASP A 196 -0.44 -9.49 3.08
CA ASP A 196 0.71 -9.47 2.17
C ASP A 196 1.84 -8.61 2.73
N CYS A 197 2.66 -9.21 3.58
CA CYS A 197 3.78 -8.55 4.24
C CYS A 197 4.81 -7.97 3.25
N LEU A 198 5.02 -8.62 2.11
CA LEU A 198 6.01 -8.14 1.12
C LEU A 198 5.52 -6.88 0.42
N ALA A 199 4.27 -6.88 -0.01
CA ALA A 199 3.66 -5.69 -0.59
C ALA A 199 3.65 -4.54 0.44
N MET A 200 3.31 -4.81 1.71
CA MET A 200 3.36 -3.81 2.78
C MET A 200 4.74 -3.16 2.91
N ILE A 201 5.82 -3.95 2.95
CA ILE A 201 7.19 -3.44 3.09
C ILE A 201 7.56 -2.54 1.92
N ARG A 202 7.28 -2.99 0.69
CA ARG A 202 7.61 -2.26 -0.54
C ARG A 202 6.87 -0.93 -0.64
N ILE A 203 5.56 -0.95 -0.42
CA ILE A 203 4.71 0.24 -0.48
C ILE A 203 5.04 1.20 0.65
N ASN A 204 5.35 0.71 1.86
CA ASN A 204 5.76 1.55 2.98
C ASN A 204 6.97 2.43 2.62
N GLY A 205 7.99 1.86 2.00
CA GLY A 205 9.16 2.63 1.55
C GLY A 205 8.79 3.79 0.62
N LEU A 206 7.91 3.54 -0.35
CA LEU A 206 7.41 4.57 -1.27
C LEU A 206 6.59 5.64 -0.54
N MET A 207 5.64 5.23 0.32
CA MET A 207 4.80 6.15 1.10
C MET A 207 5.63 7.07 1.98
N VAL A 208 6.60 6.53 2.71
CA VAL A 208 7.50 7.31 3.58
C VAL A 208 8.31 8.31 2.76
N SER A 209 8.93 7.87 1.66
CA SER A 209 9.72 8.72 0.77
C SER A 209 8.89 9.87 0.19
N ILE A 210 7.72 9.58 -0.36
CA ILE A 210 6.84 10.60 -0.95
C ILE A 210 6.31 11.54 0.12
N SER A 211 5.89 11.05 1.30
CA SER A 211 5.39 11.89 2.38
C SER A 211 6.44 12.87 2.89
N GLN A 212 7.70 12.46 2.93
CA GLN A 212 8.83 13.32 3.29
C GLN A 212 9.14 14.34 2.20
N SER A 213 9.12 13.96 0.93
CA SER A 213 9.33 14.87 -0.21
C SER A 213 8.24 15.94 -0.28
N LEU A 214 6.99 15.58 0.01
CA LEU A 214 5.87 16.52 0.13
C LEU A 214 5.95 17.39 1.40
N GLY A 215 6.89 17.10 2.31
CA GLY A 215 7.07 17.85 3.55
C GLY A 215 5.93 17.70 4.54
N LEU A 216 5.20 16.55 4.53
CA LEU A 216 4.05 16.32 5.41
C LEU A 216 4.45 16.26 6.89
N HIS A 217 5.69 15.86 7.17
CA HIS A 217 6.29 15.83 8.52
C HIS A 217 6.52 17.22 9.12
N ARG A 218 6.39 18.29 8.32
CA ARG A 218 6.66 19.65 8.74
C ARG A 218 5.38 20.38 9.15
N HIS A 219 5.50 21.29 10.11
CA HIS A 219 4.39 22.13 10.53
C HIS A 219 3.84 22.99 9.37
N ALA A 220 2.55 22.82 9.07
CA ALA A 220 1.85 23.52 7.98
C ALA A 220 1.76 25.06 8.17
N ARG A 221 2.05 25.57 9.40
CA ARG A 221 2.04 27.04 9.68
C ARG A 221 2.92 27.88 8.78
N ARG A 222 3.90 27.24 8.11
CA ARG A 222 4.82 27.93 7.18
C ARG A 222 4.26 28.08 5.76
N PHE A 223 3.13 27.42 5.47
CA PHE A 223 2.56 27.39 4.14
C PHE A 223 1.19 28.07 4.16
N LYS A 224 0.92 28.92 3.16
CA LYS A 224 -0.41 29.51 2.95
C LYS A 224 -1.31 28.46 2.31
N MET A 225 -1.94 27.62 3.13
CA MET A 225 -2.83 26.52 2.70
C MET A 225 -4.23 26.72 3.30
N LYS A 226 -5.25 26.17 2.64
CA LYS A 226 -6.62 26.11 3.19
C LYS A 226 -6.68 25.16 4.38
N THR A 227 -7.55 25.43 5.35
CA THR A 227 -7.68 24.63 6.57
C THR A 227 -7.95 23.16 6.28
N GLY A 228 -8.82 22.84 5.30
CA GLY A 228 -9.11 21.45 4.90
C GLY A 228 -7.89 20.71 4.32
N GLU A 229 -7.06 21.41 3.55
CA GLU A 229 -5.82 20.85 3.01
C GLU A 229 -4.79 20.56 4.13
N ILE A 230 -4.67 21.48 5.09
CA ILE A 230 -3.81 21.29 6.27
C ILE A 230 -4.23 20.04 7.05
N GLU A 231 -5.54 19.87 7.24
CA GLU A 231 -6.08 18.73 7.97
C GLU A 231 -5.89 17.41 7.23
N LEU A 232 -6.12 17.40 5.92
CA LEU A 232 -5.85 16.23 5.08
C LEU A 232 -4.38 15.83 5.14
N ARG A 233 -3.46 16.80 5.01
CA ARG A 233 -2.00 16.56 5.10
C ARG A 233 -1.60 15.93 6.43
N LYS A 234 -2.19 16.40 7.54
CA LYS A 234 -1.97 15.81 8.87
C LYS A 234 -2.46 14.36 8.93
N ARG A 235 -3.70 14.09 8.47
CA ARG A 235 -4.29 12.75 8.49
C ARG A 235 -3.45 11.77 7.68
N VAL A 236 -3.06 12.16 6.47
CA VAL A 236 -2.20 11.34 5.60
C VAL A 236 -0.83 11.08 6.24
N TRP A 237 -0.20 12.13 6.83
CA TRP A 237 1.07 11.97 7.54
C TRP A 237 0.96 10.98 8.70
N TRP A 238 -0.04 11.16 9.56
CA TRP A 238 -0.22 10.27 10.71
C TRP A 238 -0.52 8.84 10.29
N TYR A 239 -1.30 8.64 9.22
CA TYR A 239 -1.54 7.31 8.69
C TYR A 239 -0.22 6.65 8.22
N VAL A 240 0.57 7.35 7.40
CA VAL A 240 1.88 6.83 6.93
C VAL A 240 2.80 6.53 8.10
N TYR A 241 2.87 7.41 9.10
CA TYR A 241 3.68 7.20 10.30
C TYR A 241 3.25 5.95 11.08
N VAL A 242 1.96 5.80 11.33
CA VAL A 242 1.42 4.62 12.05
C VAL A 242 1.63 3.35 11.25
N PHE A 243 1.39 3.39 9.94
CA PHE A 243 1.62 2.26 9.04
C PHE A 243 3.09 1.81 9.04
N ASP A 244 4.02 2.75 8.99
CA ASP A 244 5.46 2.47 9.08
C ASP A 244 5.80 1.72 10.38
N ARG A 245 5.26 2.17 11.53
CA ARG A 245 5.44 1.49 12.82
C ARG A 245 4.78 0.11 12.85
N TYR A 246 3.60 -0.01 12.26
CA TYR A 246 2.89 -1.28 12.15
C TYR A 246 3.69 -2.30 11.33
N VAL A 247 4.22 -1.92 10.16
CA VAL A 247 5.06 -2.77 9.33
C VAL A 247 6.29 -3.28 10.10
N ILE A 248 6.93 -2.41 10.89
CA ILE A 248 8.05 -2.81 11.74
C ILE A 248 7.62 -3.86 12.78
N ILE A 249 6.48 -3.64 13.46
CA ILE A 249 5.97 -4.55 14.50
C ILE A 249 5.56 -5.89 13.90
N GLN A 250 4.88 -5.91 12.75
CA GLN A 250 4.48 -7.13 12.05
C GLN A 250 5.71 -7.95 11.65
N ASN A 251 6.74 -7.31 11.15
CA ASN A 251 8.01 -7.97 10.84
C ASN A 251 8.66 -8.62 12.06
N ILE A 252 8.40 -8.09 13.27
CA ILE A 252 8.86 -8.68 14.52
C ILE A 252 7.93 -9.83 14.97
N SER A 253 6.61 -9.72 14.78
CA SER A 253 5.64 -10.69 15.32
C SER A 253 5.50 -11.94 14.45
N VAL A 254 5.57 -11.82 13.13
CA VAL A 254 5.63 -12.99 12.22
C VAL A 254 6.89 -13.84 12.51
N ALA A 255 7.91 -13.18 13.01
CA ALA A 255 9.12 -13.81 13.53
C ALA A 255 8.86 -14.70 14.77
N LYS A 256 7.78 -14.45 15.53
CA LYS A 256 7.44 -15.22 16.73
C LYS A 256 6.47 -16.38 16.46
N SER A 257 5.68 -16.32 15.40
CA SER A 257 4.65 -17.33 15.08
C SER A 257 5.12 -18.47 14.18
N GLY A 258 6.40 -18.50 13.83
CA GLY A 258 7.05 -19.57 13.05
C GLY A 258 7.50 -20.77 13.89
N ILE A 259 6.80 -21.07 15.03
CA ILE A 259 6.96 -22.32 15.79
C ILE A 259 5.88 -23.31 15.35
#